data_7ded0845aaf1b3e6e1a74171f7f5df8b
#
_entry.id   7ded0845aaf1b3e6e1a74171f7f5df8b
#
_cell.length_a   1.000
_cell.length_b   1.000
_cell.length_c   1.000
_cell.angle_alpha   90.00
_cell.angle_beta   90.00
_cell.angle_gamma   90.00
#
_symmetry.space_group_name_H-M   'P 1'
#
loop_
_entity.id
_entity.type
_entity.pdbx_description
1 polymer ?
#
loop_
_entity_poly.entity_id
_entity_poly.type
_entity_poly.pdbx_seq_one_letter_code
_entity_poly.pdbx_strand_id
1 'polypeptide(L)'
;MTNPDSLIFDMDGTLWDNVDSYVISWNKGLEINGYRSRVTRDALLGLMGKEAHIMLNTVLPNASRAAQNELFDEVVRQYHLLVPSMKPHIYEGVYEGLEKLSEKYPLFLLSNCEKGGLVNFMKHTGTAHLFTDYMEHGENLKPKSFNMKLLKGRNNLQYPLYIGDTDSDSKASSDAGVPFVFVTYGFGKTNKYSYAFDSFPQLVEFFLNI
;
A
#
# COMPACT_ATOMS: atom_id res chain seq x y z
N MET A 1 -11.38 -25.21 -5.51
CA MET A 1 -11.43 -23.74 -5.58
C MET A 1 -11.06 -23.33 -6.98
N THR A 2 -11.68 -22.29 -7.52
CA THR A 2 -11.29 -21.77 -8.84
C THR A 2 -9.91 -21.14 -8.71
N ASN A 3 -8.98 -21.46 -9.59
CA ASN A 3 -7.66 -20.81 -9.62
C ASN A 3 -7.85 -19.30 -9.86
N PRO A 4 -7.06 -18.44 -9.21
CA PRO A 4 -7.16 -17.01 -9.45
C PRO A 4 -6.76 -16.69 -10.90
N ASP A 5 -7.43 -15.69 -11.47
CA ASP A 5 -7.07 -15.15 -12.79
C ASP A 5 -6.08 -14.00 -12.71
N SER A 6 -5.86 -13.44 -11.52
CA SER A 6 -5.02 -12.29 -11.30
C SER A 6 -4.68 -12.09 -9.82
N LEU A 7 -3.59 -11.38 -9.54
CA LEU A 7 -3.15 -11.03 -8.19
C LEU A 7 -3.04 -9.51 -8.06
N ILE A 8 -3.73 -8.96 -7.06
CA ILE A 8 -3.71 -7.54 -6.72
C ILE A 8 -2.95 -7.38 -5.41
N PHE A 9 -1.86 -6.63 -5.40
CA PHE A 9 -1.03 -6.42 -4.22
C PHE A 9 -1.27 -5.03 -3.59
N ASP A 10 -1.35 -4.98 -2.28
CA ASP A 10 -1.02 -3.76 -1.55
C ASP A 10 0.49 -3.50 -1.64
N MET A 11 0.91 -2.31 -1.27
CA MET A 11 2.31 -1.88 -1.35
C MET A 11 2.98 -1.91 0.05
N ASP A 12 2.58 -0.98 0.91
CA ASP A 12 3.20 -0.78 2.23
C ASP A 12 2.85 -1.91 3.20
N GLY A 13 3.85 -2.57 3.76
CA GLY A 13 3.67 -3.74 4.62
C GLY A 13 3.50 -5.06 3.87
N THR A 14 3.33 -5.01 2.54
CA THR A 14 3.15 -6.18 1.69
C THR A 14 4.35 -6.44 0.77
N LEU A 15 4.82 -5.43 0.07
CA LEU A 15 5.97 -5.52 -0.85
C LEU A 15 7.21 -4.81 -0.30
N TRP A 16 7.02 -3.77 0.48
CA TRP A 16 8.09 -3.04 1.13
C TRP A 16 7.68 -2.44 2.48
N ASP A 17 8.67 -2.03 3.27
CA ASP A 17 8.53 -1.17 4.44
C ASP A 17 9.21 0.17 4.17
N ASN A 18 8.40 1.21 3.96
CA ASN A 18 8.88 2.56 3.68
C ASN A 18 8.54 3.55 4.82
N VAL A 19 8.19 3.05 6.00
CA VAL A 19 7.72 3.87 7.13
C VAL A 19 8.76 4.89 7.56
N ASP A 20 10.06 4.56 7.53
CA ASP A 20 11.12 5.51 7.91
C ASP A 20 11.19 6.71 6.96
N SER A 21 10.94 6.51 5.68
CA SER A 21 10.84 7.59 4.70
C SER A 21 9.63 8.49 4.98
N TYR A 22 8.51 7.90 5.36
CA TYR A 22 7.33 8.67 5.77
C TYR A 22 7.59 9.46 7.04
N VAL A 23 8.26 8.88 8.06
CA VAL A 23 8.64 9.62 9.29
C VAL A 23 9.45 10.87 8.96
N ILE A 24 10.43 10.76 8.07
CA ILE A 24 11.26 11.89 7.65
C ILE A 24 10.41 12.95 6.96
N SER A 25 9.57 12.55 6.02
CA SER A 25 8.72 13.47 5.23
C SER A 25 7.68 14.18 6.09
N TRP A 26 7.01 13.45 7.00
CA TRP A 26 6.07 14.01 7.96
C TRP A 26 6.74 15.03 8.89
N ASN A 27 7.89 14.69 9.46
CA ASN A 27 8.60 15.59 10.37
C ASN A 27 9.12 16.83 9.65
N LYS A 28 9.53 16.69 8.38
CA LYS A 28 9.93 17.83 7.56
C LYS A 28 8.74 18.74 7.22
N GLY A 29 7.61 18.16 6.84
CA GLY A 29 6.37 18.90 6.60
C GLY A 29 5.89 19.65 7.86
N LEU A 30 5.90 19.01 9.03
CA LEU A 30 5.57 19.63 10.32
C LEU A 30 6.49 20.81 10.63
N GLU A 31 7.80 20.64 10.43
CA GLU A 31 8.80 21.68 10.67
C GLU A 31 8.55 22.92 9.78
N ILE A 32 8.34 22.72 8.48
CA ILE A 32 8.12 23.79 7.50
C ILE A 32 6.83 24.57 7.82
N ASN A 33 5.78 23.88 8.28
CA ASN A 33 4.52 24.51 8.69
C ASN A 33 4.54 25.05 10.13
N GLY A 34 5.71 25.10 10.79
CA GLY A 34 5.88 25.71 12.12
C GLY A 34 5.34 24.89 13.29
N TYR A 35 5.00 23.62 13.09
CA TYR A 35 4.55 22.72 14.16
C TYR A 35 5.72 22.15 14.95
N ARG A 36 5.59 22.14 16.29
CA ARG A 36 6.61 21.55 17.18
C ARG A 36 6.43 20.05 17.38
N SER A 37 5.25 19.51 17.06
CA SER A 37 4.98 18.07 17.13
C SER A 37 5.91 17.30 16.22
N ARG A 38 6.14 16.04 16.58
CA ARG A 38 6.92 15.10 15.79
C ARG A 38 6.19 13.76 15.74
N VAL A 39 6.27 13.08 14.59
CA VAL A 39 5.80 11.70 14.45
C VAL A 39 6.97 10.73 14.60
N THR A 40 6.72 9.62 15.25
CA THR A 40 7.67 8.50 15.37
C THR A 40 7.28 7.36 14.43
N ARG A 41 8.19 6.43 14.20
CA ARG A 41 7.90 5.21 13.44
C ARG A 41 6.71 4.45 14.04
N ASP A 42 6.70 4.22 15.36
CA ASP A 42 5.62 3.48 16.03
C ASP A 42 4.26 4.17 15.87
N ALA A 43 4.23 5.51 15.94
CA ALA A 43 3.00 6.27 15.71
C ALA A 43 2.48 6.11 14.27
N LEU A 44 3.38 6.16 13.28
CA LEU A 44 2.99 5.95 11.87
C LEU A 44 2.60 4.51 11.59
N LEU A 45 3.29 3.51 12.14
CA LEU A 45 2.91 2.09 12.00
C LEU A 45 1.44 1.85 12.37
N GLY A 46 0.97 2.46 13.47
CA GLY A 46 -0.44 2.39 13.87
C GLY A 46 -1.44 3.05 12.91
N LEU A 47 -0.95 3.80 11.93
CA LEU A 47 -1.74 4.53 10.94
C LEU A 47 -1.59 3.99 9.51
N MET A 48 -0.64 3.07 9.28
CA MET A 48 -0.43 2.48 7.96
C MET A 48 -1.69 1.79 7.44
N GLY A 49 -1.91 1.88 6.13
CA GLY A 49 -3.10 1.36 5.48
C GLY A 49 -4.38 2.20 5.68
N LYS A 50 -4.33 3.26 6.50
CA LYS A 50 -5.47 4.19 6.70
C LYS A 50 -5.45 5.32 5.68
N GLU A 51 -6.61 5.93 5.47
CA GLU A 51 -6.73 7.09 4.60
C GLU A 51 -6.07 8.34 5.21
N ALA A 52 -5.56 9.24 4.38
CA ALA A 52 -4.83 10.45 4.78
C ALA A 52 -5.56 11.30 5.81
N HIS A 53 -6.89 11.43 5.72
CA HIS A 53 -7.67 12.23 6.66
C HIS A 53 -7.65 11.66 8.09
N ILE A 54 -7.53 10.35 8.27
CA ILE A 54 -7.39 9.69 9.59
C ILE A 54 -6.01 10.00 10.17
N MET A 55 -4.97 9.92 9.34
CA MET A 55 -3.60 10.26 9.73
C MET A 55 -3.52 11.72 10.18
N LEU A 56 -4.07 12.65 9.40
CA LEU A 56 -4.09 14.08 9.71
C LEU A 56 -4.84 14.40 11.00
N ASN A 57 -6.01 13.80 11.21
CA ASN A 57 -6.77 13.96 12.46
C ASN A 57 -6.01 13.42 13.69
N THR A 58 -5.14 12.42 13.50
CA THR A 58 -4.32 11.88 14.58
C THR A 58 -3.11 12.75 14.87
N VAL A 59 -2.43 13.26 13.82
CA VAL A 59 -1.21 14.08 13.95
C VAL A 59 -1.54 15.50 14.37
N LEU A 60 -2.62 16.08 13.85
CA LEU A 60 -3.08 17.46 14.14
C LEU A 60 -4.58 17.50 14.47
N PRO A 61 -5.02 16.95 15.62
CA PRO A 61 -6.44 16.79 15.95
C PRO A 61 -7.20 18.12 16.10
N ASN A 62 -6.50 19.20 16.47
CA ASN A 62 -7.09 20.52 16.75
C ASN A 62 -6.89 21.52 15.60
N ALA A 63 -6.28 21.13 14.49
CA ALA A 63 -6.08 22.00 13.35
C ALA A 63 -7.33 22.08 12.46
N SER A 64 -7.52 23.21 11.79
CA SER A 64 -8.56 23.34 10.78
C SER A 64 -8.30 22.39 9.60
N ARG A 65 -9.33 22.03 8.86
CA ARG A 65 -9.19 21.21 7.67
C ARG A 65 -8.24 21.80 6.63
N ALA A 66 -8.26 23.13 6.50
CA ALA A 66 -7.35 23.85 5.61
C ALA A 66 -5.88 23.65 6.04
N ALA A 67 -5.58 23.83 7.33
CA ALA A 67 -4.22 23.62 7.86
C ALA A 67 -3.77 22.14 7.77
N GLN A 68 -4.69 21.19 7.96
CA GLN A 68 -4.39 19.76 7.75
C GLN A 68 -4.04 19.47 6.30
N ASN A 69 -4.79 20.02 5.34
CA ASN A 69 -4.52 19.83 3.91
C ASN A 69 -3.19 20.49 3.51
N GLU A 70 -2.90 21.71 3.97
CA GLU A 70 -1.62 22.39 3.72
C GLU A 70 -0.43 21.58 4.25
N LEU A 71 -0.55 21.03 5.46
CA LEU A 71 0.46 20.11 5.99
C LEU A 71 0.62 18.87 5.09
N PHE A 72 -0.48 18.26 4.67
CA PHE A 72 -0.42 17.03 3.87
C PHE A 72 0.22 17.27 2.51
N ASP A 73 -0.13 18.37 1.82
CA ASP A 73 0.47 18.77 0.56
C ASP A 73 1.99 18.96 0.71
N GLU A 74 2.43 19.57 1.82
CA GLU A 74 3.85 19.72 2.13
C GLU A 74 4.53 18.38 2.43
N VAL A 75 3.89 17.49 3.20
CA VAL A 75 4.41 16.14 3.47
C VAL A 75 4.60 15.36 2.18
N VAL A 76 3.61 15.38 1.29
CA VAL A 76 3.68 14.71 -0.03
C VAL A 76 4.81 15.33 -0.87
N ARG A 77 4.92 16.66 -0.89
CA ARG A 77 6.01 17.35 -1.58
C ARG A 77 7.39 16.92 -1.06
N GLN A 78 7.56 16.86 0.26
CA GLN A 78 8.81 16.42 0.88
C GLN A 78 9.11 14.96 0.57
N TYR A 79 8.10 14.10 0.60
CA TYR A 79 8.25 12.70 0.24
C TYR A 79 8.80 12.55 -1.18
N HIS A 80 8.18 13.19 -2.17
CA HIS A 80 8.64 13.11 -3.56
C HIS A 80 10.06 13.67 -3.78
N LEU A 81 10.46 14.68 -3.00
CA LEU A 81 11.83 15.22 -3.06
C LEU A 81 12.86 14.27 -2.44
N LEU A 82 12.50 13.55 -1.40
CA LEU A 82 13.41 12.72 -0.61
C LEU A 82 13.50 11.28 -1.11
N VAL A 83 12.42 10.75 -1.68
CA VAL A 83 12.32 9.35 -2.16
C VAL A 83 13.52 8.88 -2.99
N PRO A 84 14.07 9.67 -3.96
CA PRO A 84 15.19 9.20 -4.76
C PRO A 84 16.46 8.87 -3.97
N SER A 85 16.61 9.45 -2.76
CA SER A 85 17.76 9.22 -1.87
C SER A 85 17.48 8.25 -0.72
N MET A 86 16.22 7.83 -0.55
CA MET A 86 15.80 6.93 0.51
C MET A 86 16.08 5.48 0.15
N LYS A 87 16.18 4.64 1.18
CA LYS A 87 16.41 3.20 1.05
C LYS A 87 15.31 2.45 1.79
N PRO A 88 14.10 2.35 1.22
CA PRO A 88 13.04 1.54 1.82
C PRO A 88 13.49 0.08 1.91
N HIS A 89 13.00 -0.62 2.91
CA HIS A 89 13.25 -2.05 3.06
C HIS A 89 12.29 -2.83 2.15
N ILE A 90 12.81 -3.40 1.08
CA ILE A 90 12.05 -4.35 0.24
C ILE A 90 12.05 -5.70 0.96
N TYR A 91 10.89 -6.32 1.12
CA TYR A 91 10.83 -7.63 1.75
C TYR A 91 11.56 -8.70 0.92
N GLU A 92 12.12 -9.68 1.62
CA GLU A 92 12.89 -10.76 1.00
C GLU A 92 12.09 -11.49 -0.09
N GLY A 93 12.71 -11.70 -1.24
CA GLY A 93 12.13 -12.45 -2.37
C GLY A 93 11.09 -11.69 -3.18
N VAL A 94 10.82 -10.41 -2.91
CA VAL A 94 9.79 -9.63 -3.62
C VAL A 94 10.14 -9.45 -5.10
N TYR A 95 11.38 -9.09 -5.42
CA TYR A 95 11.77 -8.89 -6.83
C TYR A 95 11.60 -10.16 -7.66
N GLU A 96 12.30 -11.21 -7.26
CA GLU A 96 12.31 -12.49 -7.98
C GLU A 96 10.93 -13.16 -7.96
N GLY A 97 10.19 -12.94 -6.88
CA GLY A 97 8.85 -13.48 -6.73
C GLY A 97 7.82 -12.79 -7.63
N LEU A 98 7.86 -11.46 -7.74
CA LEU A 98 7.00 -10.72 -8.67
C LEU A 98 7.30 -11.09 -10.14
N GLU A 99 8.58 -11.24 -10.51
CA GLU A 99 8.96 -11.72 -11.85
C GLU A 99 8.33 -13.07 -12.16
N LYS A 100 8.52 -14.08 -11.29
CA LYS A 100 7.95 -15.41 -11.46
C LYS A 100 6.43 -15.42 -11.50
N LEU A 101 5.78 -14.63 -10.62
CA LEU A 101 4.32 -14.54 -10.61
C LEU A 101 3.77 -13.87 -11.87
N SER A 102 4.48 -12.88 -12.43
CA SER A 102 4.06 -12.18 -13.65
C SER A 102 4.07 -13.07 -14.89
N GLU A 103 4.86 -14.16 -14.90
CA GLU A 103 4.85 -15.16 -15.97
C GLU A 103 3.56 -16.00 -15.99
N LYS A 104 2.87 -16.10 -14.83
CA LYS A 104 1.67 -16.92 -14.66
C LYS A 104 0.39 -16.11 -14.50
N TYR A 105 0.46 -14.94 -13.86
CA TYR A 105 -0.69 -14.11 -13.51
C TYR A 105 -0.49 -12.67 -13.98
N PRO A 106 -1.52 -12.00 -14.51
CA PRO A 106 -1.56 -10.53 -14.53
C PRO A 106 -1.45 -9.99 -13.10
N LEU A 107 -0.49 -9.08 -12.86
CA LEU A 107 -0.27 -8.45 -11.57
C LEU A 107 -0.79 -7.03 -11.56
N PHE A 108 -1.32 -6.62 -10.39
CA PHE A 108 -1.89 -5.30 -10.16
C PHE A 108 -1.41 -4.73 -8.84
N LEU A 109 -1.38 -3.40 -8.73
CA LEU A 109 -1.14 -2.70 -7.47
C LEU A 109 -2.38 -1.91 -7.05
N LEU A 110 -2.67 -1.91 -5.74
CA LEU A 110 -3.75 -1.11 -5.17
C LEU A 110 -3.36 -0.65 -3.75
N SER A 111 -3.17 0.65 -3.56
CA SER A 111 -2.75 1.20 -2.26
C SER A 111 -3.57 2.43 -1.84
N ASN A 112 -3.57 2.71 -0.53
CA ASN A 112 -4.11 3.94 0.05
C ASN A 112 -3.09 5.10 0.06
N CYS A 113 -1.99 4.99 -0.69
CA CYS A 113 -0.98 6.03 -0.78
C CYS A 113 -1.49 7.29 -1.51
N GLU A 114 -0.73 8.36 -1.40
CA GLU A 114 -0.91 9.60 -2.15
C GLU A 114 -0.69 9.39 -3.66
N LYS A 115 -1.09 10.37 -4.45
CA LYS A 115 -0.89 10.34 -5.89
C LYS A 115 0.60 10.30 -6.23
N GLY A 116 0.98 9.32 -7.03
CA GLY A 116 2.36 9.06 -7.45
C GLY A 116 3.14 8.12 -6.52
N GLY A 117 2.54 7.67 -5.40
CA GLY A 117 3.18 6.74 -4.46
C GLY A 117 3.51 5.40 -5.10
N LEU A 118 2.57 4.80 -5.83
CA LEU A 118 2.82 3.55 -6.58
C LEU A 118 3.83 3.74 -7.72
N VAL A 119 3.81 4.89 -8.39
CA VAL A 119 4.81 5.20 -9.42
C VAL A 119 6.21 5.30 -8.81
N ASN A 120 6.35 5.89 -7.62
CA ASN A 120 7.63 5.96 -6.91
C ASN A 120 8.11 4.56 -6.50
N PHE A 121 7.22 3.71 -5.98
CA PHE A 121 7.53 2.31 -5.68
C PHE A 121 8.06 1.59 -6.92
N MET A 122 7.31 1.60 -8.01
CA MET A 122 7.68 0.92 -9.26
C MET A 122 9.00 1.44 -9.85
N LYS A 123 9.26 2.75 -9.78
CA LYS A 123 10.54 3.33 -10.21
C LYS A 123 11.69 2.90 -9.33
N HIS A 124 11.50 2.94 -8.00
CA HIS A 124 12.52 2.57 -7.04
C HIS A 124 12.92 1.11 -7.16
N THR A 125 11.94 0.24 -7.40
CA THR A 125 12.13 -1.21 -7.52
C THR A 125 12.43 -1.68 -8.95
N GLY A 126 12.25 -0.83 -9.98
CA GLY A 126 12.38 -1.23 -11.38
C GLY A 126 11.30 -2.19 -11.87
N THR A 127 10.18 -2.35 -11.13
CA THR A 127 9.15 -3.39 -11.36
C THR A 127 7.96 -2.92 -12.21
N ALA A 128 8.00 -1.71 -12.76
CA ALA A 128 6.86 -1.15 -13.52
C ALA A 128 6.37 -2.06 -14.65
N HIS A 129 7.27 -2.79 -15.30
CA HIS A 129 6.98 -3.69 -16.41
C HIS A 129 6.25 -4.98 -15.99
N LEU A 130 6.20 -5.31 -14.70
CA LEU A 130 5.55 -6.51 -14.16
C LEU A 130 4.06 -6.28 -13.89
N PHE A 131 3.62 -5.03 -13.72
CA PHE A 131 2.24 -4.71 -13.37
C PHE A 131 1.43 -4.31 -14.59
N THR A 132 0.29 -4.97 -14.79
CA THR A 132 -0.66 -4.68 -15.87
C THR A 132 -1.35 -3.34 -15.63
N ASP A 133 -1.69 -3.04 -14.37
CA ASP A 133 -2.42 -1.81 -14.00
C ASP A 133 -2.28 -1.55 -12.51
N TYR A 134 -2.59 -0.32 -12.09
CA TYR A 134 -2.53 0.06 -10.67
C TYR A 134 -3.58 1.12 -10.34
N MET A 135 -3.87 1.27 -9.06
CA MET A 135 -4.75 2.31 -8.56
C MET A 135 -4.32 2.77 -7.17
N GLU A 136 -4.27 4.08 -6.97
CA GLU A 136 -3.90 4.69 -5.69
C GLU A 136 -5.01 5.62 -5.20
N HIS A 137 -5.15 5.73 -3.85
CA HIS A 137 -6.17 6.57 -3.22
C HIS A 137 -6.06 8.04 -3.68
N GLY A 138 -4.84 8.53 -3.85
CA GLY A 138 -4.56 9.91 -4.26
C GLY A 138 -5.10 10.30 -5.64
N GLU A 139 -5.53 9.35 -6.48
CA GLU A 139 -6.11 9.65 -7.78
C GLU A 139 -7.53 10.20 -7.70
N ASN A 140 -8.35 9.68 -6.77
CA ASN A 140 -9.79 9.99 -6.72
C ASN A 140 -10.35 10.17 -5.30
N LEU A 141 -9.55 9.96 -4.27
CA LEU A 141 -9.91 10.06 -2.85
C LEU A 141 -11.08 9.14 -2.45
N LYS A 142 -11.24 8.00 -3.14
CA LYS A 142 -12.27 7.00 -2.84
C LYS A 142 -11.69 5.88 -1.97
N PRO A 143 -12.54 5.21 -1.15
CA PRO A 143 -12.10 4.08 -0.34
C PRO A 143 -11.44 2.98 -1.16
N LYS A 144 -10.50 2.23 -0.55
CA LYS A 144 -9.79 1.12 -1.21
C LYS A 144 -10.74 0.09 -1.83
N SER A 145 -11.86 -0.21 -1.17
CA SER A 145 -12.87 -1.12 -1.72
C SER A 145 -13.53 -0.62 -3.02
N PHE A 146 -13.76 0.69 -3.14
CA PHE A 146 -14.24 1.29 -4.38
C PHE A 146 -13.19 1.17 -5.49
N ASN A 147 -11.94 1.50 -5.18
CA ASN A 147 -10.83 1.43 -6.13
C ASN A 147 -10.56 -0.02 -6.56
N MET A 148 -10.71 -1.00 -5.66
CA MET A 148 -10.61 -2.42 -5.99
C MET A 148 -11.70 -2.85 -6.99
N LYS A 149 -12.97 -2.43 -6.78
CA LYS A 149 -14.06 -2.69 -7.73
C LYS A 149 -13.81 -2.05 -9.10
N LEU A 150 -13.28 -0.82 -9.09
CA LEU A 150 -12.96 -0.11 -10.32
C LEU A 150 -11.81 -0.80 -11.09
N LEU A 151 -10.73 -1.19 -10.39
CA LEU A 151 -9.61 -1.92 -10.98
C LEU A 151 -10.07 -3.27 -11.56
N LYS A 152 -10.88 -4.02 -10.78
CA LYS A 152 -11.49 -5.27 -11.22
C LYS A 152 -12.35 -5.08 -12.47
N GLY A 153 -13.21 -4.06 -12.49
CA GLY A 153 -14.12 -3.81 -13.61
C GLY A 153 -13.40 -3.40 -14.90
N ARG A 154 -12.45 -2.45 -14.79
CA ARG A 154 -11.75 -1.92 -15.99
C ARG A 154 -10.80 -2.96 -16.63
N ASN A 155 -10.35 -3.96 -15.85
CA ASN A 155 -9.49 -5.03 -16.35
C ASN A 155 -10.24 -6.37 -16.56
N ASN A 156 -11.57 -6.39 -16.40
CA ASN A 156 -12.42 -7.58 -16.60
C ASN A 156 -12.01 -8.79 -15.75
N LEU A 157 -11.49 -8.57 -14.53
CA LEU A 157 -11.03 -9.64 -13.64
C LEU A 157 -12.23 -10.41 -13.06
N GLN A 158 -12.23 -11.75 -13.19
CA GLN A 158 -13.32 -12.58 -12.73
C GLN A 158 -13.06 -13.17 -11.33
N TYR A 159 -11.85 -13.64 -11.10
CA TYR A 159 -11.42 -14.33 -9.87
C TYR A 159 -10.12 -13.74 -9.30
N PRO A 160 -10.01 -12.40 -9.11
CA PRO A 160 -8.82 -11.81 -8.54
C PRO A 160 -8.66 -12.22 -7.08
N LEU A 161 -7.42 -12.26 -6.58
CA LEU A 161 -7.11 -12.27 -5.16
C LEU A 161 -6.45 -10.95 -4.76
N TYR A 162 -6.79 -10.43 -3.58
CA TYR A 162 -6.14 -9.26 -3.02
C TYR A 162 -5.19 -9.66 -1.90
N ILE A 163 -3.93 -9.26 -2.01
CA ILE A 163 -2.86 -9.55 -1.07
C ILE A 163 -2.54 -8.29 -0.27
N GLY A 164 -2.56 -8.38 1.04
CA GLY A 164 -2.31 -7.26 1.95
C GLY A 164 -1.97 -7.72 3.36
N ASP A 165 -1.68 -6.77 4.24
CA ASP A 165 -1.14 -7.05 5.57
C ASP A 165 -1.96 -6.50 6.74
N THR A 166 -3.10 -5.83 6.47
CA THR A 166 -3.90 -5.19 7.53
C THR A 166 -5.35 -5.67 7.60
N ASP A 167 -6.02 -5.45 8.74
CA ASP A 167 -7.48 -5.64 8.85
C ASP A 167 -8.26 -4.67 7.96
N SER A 168 -7.69 -3.49 7.67
CA SER A 168 -8.24 -2.54 6.70
C SER A 168 -8.29 -3.13 5.28
N ASP A 169 -7.25 -3.88 4.88
CA ASP A 169 -7.18 -4.58 3.61
C ASP A 169 -8.20 -5.70 3.53
N SER A 170 -8.26 -6.51 4.59
CA SER A 170 -9.27 -7.57 4.71
C SER A 170 -10.69 -7.03 4.59
N LYS A 171 -10.99 -5.91 5.27
CA LYS A 171 -12.28 -5.25 5.18
C LYS A 171 -12.55 -4.71 3.78
N ALA A 172 -11.59 -4.01 3.18
CA ALA A 172 -11.75 -3.45 1.83
C ALA A 172 -11.97 -4.56 0.78
N SER A 173 -11.26 -5.68 0.91
CA SER A 173 -11.39 -6.86 0.08
C SER A 173 -12.80 -7.48 0.20
N SER A 174 -13.27 -7.67 1.44
CA SER A 174 -14.62 -8.15 1.73
C SER A 174 -15.71 -7.24 1.14
N ASP A 175 -15.58 -5.91 1.34
CA ASP A 175 -16.52 -4.90 0.81
C ASP A 175 -16.50 -4.86 -0.74
N ALA A 176 -15.41 -5.29 -1.36
CA ALA A 176 -15.28 -5.40 -2.81
C ALA A 176 -15.72 -6.76 -3.38
N GLY A 177 -15.97 -7.75 -2.53
CA GLY A 177 -16.28 -9.11 -2.96
C GLY A 177 -15.08 -9.81 -3.62
N VAL A 178 -13.87 -9.55 -3.11
CA VAL A 178 -12.61 -10.15 -3.55
C VAL A 178 -12.04 -10.97 -2.40
N PRO A 179 -11.62 -12.24 -2.59
CA PRO A 179 -10.99 -13.01 -1.52
C PRO A 179 -9.66 -12.38 -1.09
N PHE A 180 -9.38 -12.43 0.22
CA PHE A 180 -8.22 -11.81 0.84
C PHE A 180 -7.12 -12.82 1.19
N VAL A 181 -5.90 -12.49 0.83
CA VAL A 181 -4.67 -13.20 1.19
C VAL A 181 -3.88 -12.31 2.15
N PHE A 182 -3.63 -12.84 3.34
CA PHE A 182 -2.95 -12.12 4.40
C PHE A 182 -1.45 -12.45 4.42
N VAL A 183 -0.60 -11.43 4.48
CA VAL A 183 0.82 -11.59 4.76
C VAL A 183 1.10 -11.19 6.20
N THR A 184 1.65 -12.10 7.01
CA THR A 184 1.80 -11.94 8.46
C THR A 184 3.02 -11.12 8.85
N TYR A 185 3.95 -10.92 7.92
CA TYR A 185 5.21 -10.21 8.12
C TYR A 185 5.08 -8.67 8.01
N GLY A 186 3.90 -8.18 7.61
CA GLY A 186 3.63 -6.75 7.46
C GLY A 186 3.35 -6.02 8.79
N PHE A 187 2.63 -4.92 8.73
CA PHE A 187 2.42 -4.02 9.86
C PHE A 187 1.22 -4.40 10.74
N GLY A 188 0.23 -5.07 10.14
CA GLY A 188 -1.06 -5.29 10.78
C GLY A 188 -1.29 -6.72 11.26
N LYS A 189 -2.52 -6.94 11.73
CA LYS A 189 -3.02 -8.25 12.14
C LYS A 189 -4.47 -8.38 11.75
N THR A 190 -4.87 -9.56 11.29
CA THR A 190 -6.28 -9.91 11.08
C THR A 190 -6.45 -11.42 11.21
N ASN A 191 -7.68 -11.87 11.45
CA ASN A 191 -8.05 -13.29 11.43
C ASN A 191 -9.07 -13.61 10.31
N LYS A 192 -9.25 -12.68 9.36
CA LYS A 192 -10.25 -12.76 8.28
C LYS A 192 -9.53 -12.81 6.95
N TYR A 193 -9.19 -14.01 6.50
CA TYR A 193 -8.48 -14.25 5.24
C TYR A 193 -8.84 -15.61 4.64
N SER A 194 -8.61 -15.79 3.36
CA SER A 194 -8.70 -17.07 2.67
C SER A 194 -7.41 -17.88 2.78
N TYR A 195 -6.25 -17.19 2.74
CA TYR A 195 -4.91 -17.74 2.89
C TYR A 195 -4.07 -16.79 3.73
N ALA A 196 -3.04 -17.33 4.41
CA ALA A 196 -2.05 -16.53 5.11
C ALA A 196 -0.64 -17.09 4.87
N PHE A 197 0.35 -16.18 4.75
CA PHE A 197 1.74 -16.53 4.49
C PHE A 197 2.68 -15.73 5.39
N ASP A 198 3.69 -16.42 5.93
CA ASP A 198 4.67 -15.82 6.84
C ASP A 198 5.87 -15.20 6.11
N SER A 199 5.94 -15.38 4.79
CA SER A 199 6.95 -14.74 3.94
C SER A 199 6.46 -14.63 2.49
N PHE A 200 7.02 -13.67 1.75
CA PHE A 200 6.73 -13.52 0.32
C PHE A 200 7.15 -14.75 -0.50
N PRO A 201 8.32 -15.39 -0.26
CA PRO A 201 8.67 -16.63 -0.94
C PRO A 201 7.66 -17.77 -0.77
N GLN A 202 7.08 -17.97 0.43
CA GLN A 202 6.03 -18.97 0.65
C GLN A 202 4.76 -18.68 -0.18
N LEU A 203 4.36 -17.41 -0.24
CA LEU A 203 3.25 -16.97 -1.09
C LEU A 203 3.52 -17.29 -2.57
N VAL A 204 4.71 -16.95 -3.05
CA VAL A 204 5.12 -17.22 -4.43
C VAL A 204 5.08 -18.70 -4.74
N GLU A 205 5.70 -19.54 -3.90
CA GLU A 205 5.72 -20.99 -4.05
C GLU A 205 4.29 -21.55 -4.15
N PHE A 206 3.40 -21.11 -3.26
CA PHE A 206 2.00 -21.55 -3.27
C PHE A 206 1.31 -21.21 -4.60
N PHE A 207 1.38 -19.95 -5.05
CA PHE A 207 0.68 -19.51 -6.25
C PHE A 207 1.29 -20.07 -7.54
N LEU A 208 2.56 -20.43 -7.57
CA LEU A 208 3.16 -21.11 -8.70
C LEU A 208 2.69 -22.57 -8.83
N ASN A 209 2.29 -23.21 -7.73
CA ASN A 209 1.93 -24.64 -7.68
C ASN A 209 0.42 -24.94 -7.80
N ILE A 210 -0.47 -23.92 -7.87
CA ILE A 210 -1.93 -24.14 -8.02
C ILE A 210 -2.46 -23.87 -9.43
#